data_db94b180cf70d41bda5643cbbcd18324
#
_entry.id   db94b180cf70d41bda5643cbbcd18324
#
_cell.length_a   1.000
_cell.length_b   1.000
_cell.length_c   1.000
_cell.angle_alpha   90.00
_cell.angle_beta   90.00
_cell.angle_gamma   90.00
#
_symmetry.space_group_name_H-M   'P 1'
#
loop_
_entity.id
_entity.type
_entity.pdbx_description
1 polymer ?
#
loop_
_entity_poly.entity_id
_entity_poly.type
_entity_poly.pdbx_seq_one_letter_code
_entity_poly.pdbx_strand_id
1 'polypeptide(L)'
;MSWRGCPTFGVQFTFILRFSDDLIYFGLGFPAFRFPIKYTLSILTLSAMPTDLQAINRLLPQTQCRECGYQGCLPYAQALLHEDAPVNLCAPGGEVVMADIAALLGKPRVAPVKTQPKAVALIDEAACIGCTACIRACPVDAIMGASKFMHTVISDECTGCGLCLPPCPVDCIDMIPSKQEYLPAARSLSRSSEARFAAAEHAQSRFDWHTERKARDEAERKAMLAEREAAVKAKQAQTQAETQAATKPAFNPMDLIAKAMAKAQSQQDKLVASDNREAFKNRQIEEAKERAELRRAQRDVKYGNEEEKAAALAYLRRYKAEQEAAKEIR
;
A
#
# COMPACT_ATOMS: atom_id res chain seq x y z
N MET A 1 5.19 -44.64 -20.06
CA MET A 1 4.30 -44.37 -18.93
C MET A 1 3.24 -43.42 -19.39
N SER A 2 2.01 -43.87 -19.46
CA SER A 2 0.86 -43.27 -20.17
C SER A 2 0.15 -42.26 -19.25
N TRP A 3 -0.02 -41.06 -19.76
CA TRP A 3 -0.93 -40.07 -19.16
C TRP A 3 -2.34 -40.32 -19.68
N ARG A 4 -3.27 -40.68 -18.81
CA ARG A 4 -4.70 -40.79 -19.11
C ARG A 4 -5.41 -39.50 -18.73
N GLY A 5 -6.07 -38.93 -19.67
CA GLY A 5 -7.28 -38.16 -19.81
C GLY A 5 -7.86 -37.46 -18.58
N CYS A 6 -7.90 -36.12 -18.69
CA CYS A 6 -8.80 -35.27 -17.93
C CYS A 6 -10.10 -35.11 -18.76
N PRO A 7 -11.30 -35.26 -18.19
CA PRO A 7 -12.55 -35.09 -18.93
C PRO A 7 -12.85 -33.60 -19.14
N THR A 8 -12.96 -33.19 -20.37
CA THR A 8 -13.52 -31.91 -20.80
C THR A 8 -15.02 -31.89 -20.48
N PHE A 9 -15.40 -31.04 -19.53
CA PHE A 9 -16.78 -30.65 -19.36
C PHE A 9 -17.18 -29.72 -20.50
N GLY A 10 -17.82 -30.31 -21.52
CA GLY A 10 -18.48 -29.57 -22.56
C GLY A 10 -19.78 -28.96 -22.03
N VAL A 11 -19.76 -27.66 -21.74
CA VAL A 11 -21.01 -26.91 -21.54
C VAL A 11 -21.59 -26.63 -22.94
N GLN A 12 -22.56 -27.42 -23.35
CA GLN A 12 -23.37 -27.12 -24.52
C GLN A 12 -24.32 -25.97 -24.17
N PHE A 13 -23.98 -24.76 -24.65
CA PHE A 13 -24.93 -23.65 -24.67
C PHE A 13 -25.93 -23.91 -25.80
N THR A 14 -27.11 -24.41 -25.45
CA THR A 14 -28.23 -24.46 -26.36
C THR A 14 -28.87 -23.08 -26.42
N PHE A 15 -28.56 -22.30 -27.44
CA PHE A 15 -29.27 -21.07 -27.76
C PHE A 15 -30.64 -21.45 -28.28
N ILE A 16 -31.68 -21.31 -27.47
CA ILE A 16 -33.08 -21.39 -27.94
C ILE A 16 -33.47 -19.99 -28.40
N LEU A 17 -33.29 -19.69 -29.71
CA LEU A 17 -33.90 -18.53 -30.34
C LEU A 17 -35.37 -18.87 -30.57
N ARG A 18 -36.27 -18.35 -29.75
CA ARG A 18 -37.71 -18.37 -30.05
C ARG A 18 -38.03 -17.16 -30.93
N PHE A 19 -38.18 -17.40 -32.21
CA PHE A 19 -38.82 -16.47 -33.14
C PHE A 19 -40.30 -16.77 -33.19
N SER A 20 -41.11 -15.74 -33.06
CA SER A 20 -42.55 -15.80 -33.22
C SER A 20 -42.94 -15.61 -34.70
N ASP A 21 -43.82 -16.46 -35.11
CA ASP A 21 -44.80 -16.27 -36.18
C ASP A 21 -44.40 -15.97 -37.64
N ASP A 22 -43.31 -16.52 -38.16
CA ASP A 22 -43.25 -16.65 -39.60
C ASP A 22 -42.78 -18.04 -40.00
N LEU A 23 -43.56 -18.65 -40.88
CA LEU A 23 -43.27 -19.95 -41.50
C LEU A 23 -42.01 -19.81 -42.37
N ILE A 24 -40.90 -20.37 -41.96
CA ILE A 24 -39.77 -20.58 -42.85
C ILE A 24 -39.93 -21.97 -43.47
N TYR A 25 -40.26 -21.99 -44.77
CA TYR A 25 -40.22 -23.19 -45.59
C TYR A 25 -38.77 -23.56 -45.88
N PHE A 26 -38.26 -24.61 -45.29
CA PHE A 26 -37.15 -25.34 -45.84
C PHE A 26 -37.71 -26.47 -46.71
N GLY A 27 -37.49 -26.39 -48.01
CA GLY A 27 -38.00 -27.32 -49.02
C GLY A 27 -37.40 -28.71 -48.95
N LEU A 28 -37.99 -29.57 -48.16
CA LEU A 28 -37.97 -31.02 -48.28
C LEU A 28 -39.28 -31.54 -47.71
N GLY A 29 -40.32 -31.59 -48.50
CA GLY A 29 -41.39 -32.53 -48.56
C GLY A 29 -42.19 -32.99 -47.35
N PHE A 30 -42.35 -32.16 -46.26
CA PHE A 30 -43.20 -32.49 -45.14
C PHE A 30 -44.42 -31.54 -45.06
N PRO A 31 -45.61 -32.04 -44.69
CA PRO A 31 -46.81 -31.22 -44.63
C PRO A 31 -46.73 -30.19 -43.43
N ALA A 32 -47.15 -28.97 -43.77
CA ALA A 32 -47.16 -27.84 -42.83
C ALA A 32 -48.13 -28.07 -41.68
N PHE A 33 -47.60 -28.22 -40.46
CA PHE A 33 -48.39 -28.10 -39.24
C PHE A 33 -48.48 -26.62 -38.84
N ARG A 34 -49.70 -26.09 -38.91
CA ARG A 34 -50.03 -24.71 -38.53
C ARG A 34 -50.27 -24.63 -37.02
N PHE A 35 -49.36 -24.11 -36.24
CA PHE A 35 -49.57 -23.78 -34.85
C PHE A 35 -49.95 -22.31 -34.70
N PRO A 36 -51.01 -21.94 -33.97
CA PRO A 36 -51.34 -20.55 -33.70
C PRO A 36 -50.42 -20.02 -32.63
N ILE A 37 -49.58 -19.07 -32.99
CA ILE A 37 -48.64 -18.43 -32.07
C ILE A 37 -49.27 -17.14 -31.53
N LYS A 38 -49.58 -17.13 -30.26
CA LYS A 38 -49.97 -15.90 -29.55
C LYS A 38 -48.73 -15.12 -29.16
N TYR A 39 -48.60 -13.92 -29.71
CA TYR A 39 -47.57 -12.97 -29.32
C TYR A 39 -47.79 -12.55 -27.86
N THR A 40 -46.96 -13.01 -26.99
CA THR A 40 -46.76 -12.36 -25.72
C THR A 40 -45.51 -11.50 -25.87
N LEU A 41 -45.68 -10.19 -26.03
CA LEU A 41 -44.62 -9.21 -25.88
C LEU A 41 -44.16 -9.29 -24.44
N SER A 42 -43.24 -10.22 -24.12
CA SER A 42 -42.47 -10.13 -22.92
C SER A 42 -41.52 -8.95 -23.09
N ILE A 43 -41.92 -7.79 -22.59
CA ILE A 43 -40.97 -6.72 -22.29
C ILE A 43 -39.93 -7.40 -21.40
N LEU A 44 -38.78 -7.74 -21.99
CA LEU A 44 -37.58 -7.99 -21.20
C LEU A 44 -37.32 -6.71 -20.44
N THR A 45 -37.90 -6.59 -19.25
CA THR A 45 -37.36 -5.72 -18.24
C THR A 45 -35.91 -6.15 -18.13
N LEU A 46 -35.04 -5.28 -18.64
CA LEU A 46 -33.61 -5.37 -18.37
C LEU A 46 -33.53 -5.42 -16.86
N SER A 47 -33.45 -6.62 -16.28
CA SER A 47 -33.24 -6.80 -14.85
C SER A 47 -31.98 -6.00 -14.55
N ALA A 48 -32.17 -4.87 -13.88
CA ALA A 48 -31.03 -4.11 -13.37
C ALA A 48 -30.16 -5.14 -12.64
N MET A 49 -28.96 -5.37 -13.17
CA MET A 49 -27.98 -6.21 -12.48
C MET A 49 -27.97 -5.73 -11.04
N PRO A 50 -28.08 -6.60 -10.04
CA PRO A 50 -28.03 -6.16 -8.66
C PRO A 50 -26.76 -5.31 -8.52
N THR A 51 -26.93 -4.07 -8.08
CA THR A 51 -25.80 -3.16 -7.87
C THR A 51 -24.99 -3.74 -6.74
N ASP A 52 -23.99 -4.53 -7.11
CA ASP A 52 -23.10 -5.22 -6.18
C ASP A 52 -21.94 -4.29 -5.82
N LEU A 53 -21.52 -4.33 -4.56
CA LEU A 53 -20.35 -3.63 -4.07
C LEU A 53 -19.13 -3.83 -4.96
N GLN A 54 -18.94 -5.04 -5.47
CA GLN A 54 -17.83 -5.37 -6.36
C GLN A 54 -17.94 -4.69 -7.72
N ALA A 55 -19.17 -4.50 -8.23
CA ALA A 55 -19.38 -3.77 -9.48
C ALA A 55 -18.94 -2.30 -9.34
N ILE A 56 -19.31 -1.64 -8.23
CA ILE A 56 -18.88 -0.26 -7.94
C ILE A 56 -17.36 -0.22 -7.73
N ASN A 57 -16.80 -1.14 -6.94
CA ASN A 57 -15.37 -1.15 -6.62
C ASN A 57 -14.50 -1.33 -7.87
N ARG A 58 -14.93 -2.13 -8.87
CA ARG A 58 -14.23 -2.32 -10.14
C ARG A 58 -14.16 -1.07 -11.02
N LEU A 59 -15.11 -0.15 -10.89
CA LEU A 59 -15.09 1.12 -11.62
C LEU A 59 -14.04 2.09 -11.10
N LEU A 60 -13.62 1.93 -9.83
CA LEU A 60 -12.64 2.79 -9.17
C LEU A 60 -11.20 2.46 -9.65
N PRO A 61 -10.33 3.47 -9.75
CA PRO A 61 -8.96 3.31 -10.28
C PRO A 61 -8.01 2.57 -9.32
N GLN A 62 -8.44 2.17 -8.14
CA GLN A 62 -7.70 1.42 -7.13
C GLN A 62 -6.35 2.04 -6.70
N THR A 63 -6.23 3.37 -6.81
CA THR A 63 -5.03 4.11 -6.39
C THR A 63 -4.83 4.16 -4.88
N GLN A 64 -5.88 3.90 -4.09
CA GLN A 64 -5.89 3.92 -2.63
C GLN A 64 -5.40 5.26 -2.02
N CYS A 65 -5.59 6.38 -2.76
CA CYS A 65 -5.01 7.70 -2.44
C CYS A 65 -5.67 8.42 -1.25
N ARG A 66 -6.89 8.04 -0.87
CA ARG A 66 -7.69 8.67 0.20
C ARG A 66 -8.12 10.12 -0.06
N GLU A 67 -7.93 10.64 -1.27
CA GLU A 67 -8.31 12.01 -1.64
C GLU A 67 -9.83 12.27 -1.57
N CYS A 68 -10.64 11.22 -1.68
CA CYS A 68 -12.08 11.26 -1.50
C CYS A 68 -12.53 11.37 -0.02
N GLY A 69 -11.60 11.36 0.94
CA GLY A 69 -11.89 11.36 2.38
C GLY A 69 -12.10 9.97 3.01
N TYR A 70 -12.22 8.92 2.21
CA TYR A 70 -12.36 7.55 2.69
C TYR A 70 -11.00 6.86 2.79
N GLN A 71 -10.91 5.80 3.61
CA GLN A 71 -9.64 5.10 3.89
C GLN A 71 -9.12 4.24 2.74
N GLY A 72 -9.80 4.24 1.60
CA GLY A 72 -9.42 3.51 0.40
C GLY A 72 -10.57 3.45 -0.60
N CYS A 73 -10.38 2.75 -1.72
CA CYS A 73 -11.38 2.63 -2.77
C CYS A 73 -12.59 1.78 -2.32
N LEU A 74 -12.36 0.66 -1.65
CA LEU A 74 -13.44 -0.20 -1.16
C LEU A 74 -14.37 0.49 -0.14
N PRO A 75 -13.87 1.21 0.89
CA PRO A 75 -14.73 2.01 1.77
C PRO A 75 -15.54 3.08 1.04
N TYR A 76 -15.00 3.72 0.02
CA TYR A 76 -15.77 4.64 -0.80
C TYR A 76 -16.86 3.93 -1.60
N ALA A 77 -16.58 2.75 -2.18
CA ALA A 77 -17.58 1.94 -2.84
C ALA A 77 -18.72 1.49 -1.89
N GLN A 78 -18.38 1.17 -0.64
CA GLN A 78 -19.37 0.86 0.41
C GLN A 78 -20.26 2.07 0.74
N ALA A 79 -19.65 3.25 0.89
CA ALA A 79 -20.39 4.48 1.15
C ALA A 79 -21.31 4.87 -0.02
N LEU A 80 -20.88 4.65 -1.28
CA LEU A 80 -21.70 4.86 -2.46
C LEU A 80 -22.94 3.95 -2.48
N LEU A 81 -22.79 2.71 -2.00
CA LEU A 81 -23.88 1.71 -2.00
C LEU A 81 -24.84 1.88 -0.84
N HIS A 82 -24.34 2.18 0.37
CA HIS A 82 -25.09 2.11 1.62
C HIS A 82 -25.37 3.47 2.27
N GLU A 83 -24.54 4.49 2.03
CA GLU A 83 -24.56 5.77 2.73
C GLU A 83 -24.95 6.94 1.83
N ASP A 84 -25.36 6.65 0.58
CA ASP A 84 -25.69 7.67 -0.43
C ASP A 84 -24.59 8.72 -0.68
N ALA A 85 -23.33 8.30 -0.59
CA ALA A 85 -22.20 9.19 -0.81
C ALA A 85 -22.22 9.83 -2.20
N PRO A 86 -21.66 11.06 -2.37
CA PRO A 86 -21.57 11.72 -3.67
C PRO A 86 -20.71 10.92 -4.66
N VAL A 87 -21.17 10.80 -5.92
CA VAL A 87 -20.51 10.02 -6.98
C VAL A 87 -19.22 10.66 -7.53
N ASN A 88 -18.97 11.93 -7.20
CA ASN A 88 -17.94 12.79 -7.79
C ASN A 88 -16.71 13.04 -6.92
N LEU A 89 -16.47 12.23 -5.89
CA LEU A 89 -15.34 12.44 -4.95
C LEU A 89 -14.03 11.84 -5.42
N CYS A 90 -14.04 10.89 -6.38
CA CYS A 90 -12.83 10.21 -6.82
C CYS A 90 -11.94 11.11 -7.67
N ALA A 91 -10.90 11.72 -7.08
CA ALA A 91 -9.99 12.62 -7.78
C ALA A 91 -9.18 11.96 -8.90
N PRO A 92 -8.55 10.76 -8.71
CA PRO A 92 -7.81 10.09 -9.78
C PRO A 92 -8.70 9.55 -10.90
N GLY A 93 -9.96 9.22 -10.58
CA GLY A 93 -10.94 8.70 -11.55
C GLY A 93 -11.49 9.77 -12.47
N GLY A 94 -11.60 11.02 -11.98
CA GLY A 94 -12.10 12.15 -12.73
C GLY A 94 -13.51 11.96 -13.27
N GLU A 95 -13.78 12.56 -14.42
CA GLU A 95 -15.11 12.55 -15.05
C GLU A 95 -15.56 11.17 -15.53
N VAL A 96 -14.64 10.36 -16.05
CA VAL A 96 -14.94 9.03 -16.58
C VAL A 96 -15.50 8.11 -15.50
N VAL A 97 -14.79 8.00 -14.38
CA VAL A 97 -15.21 7.15 -13.26
C VAL A 97 -16.49 7.67 -12.62
N MET A 98 -16.63 8.99 -12.49
CA MET A 98 -17.86 9.62 -11.99
C MET A 98 -19.06 9.26 -12.88
N ALA A 99 -18.91 9.36 -14.22
CA ALA A 99 -19.98 9.04 -15.16
C ALA A 99 -20.41 7.57 -15.09
N ASP A 100 -19.45 6.65 -14.96
CA ASP A 100 -19.72 5.23 -14.85
C ASP A 100 -20.42 4.86 -13.53
N ILE A 101 -19.98 5.45 -12.41
CA ILE A 101 -20.63 5.25 -11.11
C ILE A 101 -22.05 5.85 -11.14
N ALA A 102 -22.23 7.04 -11.69
CA ALA A 102 -23.53 7.68 -11.82
C ALA A 102 -24.49 6.84 -12.68
N ALA A 103 -24.01 6.28 -13.78
CA ALA A 103 -24.80 5.40 -14.66
C ALA A 103 -25.19 4.10 -13.92
N LEU A 104 -24.26 3.47 -13.19
CA LEU A 104 -24.51 2.24 -12.46
C LEU A 104 -25.52 2.44 -11.32
N LEU A 105 -25.44 3.58 -10.61
CA LEU A 105 -26.32 3.90 -9.48
C LEU A 105 -27.63 4.60 -9.89
N GLY A 106 -27.81 4.93 -11.17
CA GLY A 106 -28.95 5.72 -11.63
C GLY A 106 -28.98 7.16 -11.10
N LYS A 107 -27.82 7.71 -10.71
CA LYS A 107 -27.68 9.06 -10.17
C LYS A 107 -27.33 10.07 -11.28
N PRO A 108 -27.63 11.36 -11.08
CA PRO A 108 -27.25 12.40 -12.04
C PRO A 108 -25.72 12.54 -12.12
N ARG A 109 -25.20 12.86 -13.29
CA ARG A 109 -23.80 13.22 -13.48
C ARG A 109 -23.52 14.57 -12.85
N VAL A 110 -22.49 14.66 -12.02
CA VAL A 110 -22.07 15.88 -11.33
C VAL A 110 -20.57 16.06 -11.56
N ALA A 111 -20.11 17.27 -11.86
CA ALA A 111 -18.68 17.53 -12.08
C ALA A 111 -17.83 17.03 -10.91
N PRO A 112 -16.65 16.43 -11.15
CA PRO A 112 -15.73 16.01 -10.09
C PRO A 112 -15.37 17.18 -9.17
N VAL A 113 -15.39 16.96 -7.86
CA VAL A 113 -14.98 17.94 -6.85
C VAL A 113 -13.51 18.32 -7.02
N LYS A 114 -12.68 17.33 -7.34
CA LYS A 114 -11.23 17.47 -7.54
C LYS A 114 -10.80 16.52 -8.66
N THR A 115 -9.84 16.95 -9.46
CA THR A 115 -9.15 16.09 -10.42
C THR A 115 -7.67 16.04 -10.07
N GLN A 116 -7.08 14.85 -10.15
CA GLN A 116 -5.66 14.65 -9.89
C GLN A 116 -4.93 14.39 -11.20
N PRO A 117 -3.87 15.16 -11.52
CA PRO A 117 -3.03 14.87 -12.68
C PRO A 117 -2.33 13.53 -12.51
N LYS A 118 -2.13 12.82 -13.61
CA LYS A 118 -1.40 11.54 -13.59
C LYS A 118 0.08 11.83 -13.36
N ALA A 119 0.60 11.36 -12.24
CA ALA A 119 1.99 11.54 -11.84
C ALA A 119 2.51 10.31 -11.11
N VAL A 120 3.79 10.05 -11.20
CA VAL A 120 4.50 8.99 -10.46
C VAL A 120 5.49 9.61 -9.50
N ALA A 121 5.72 8.96 -8.38
CA ALA A 121 6.69 9.44 -7.41
C ALA A 121 8.12 9.20 -7.91
N LEU A 122 8.99 10.16 -7.68
CA LEU A 122 10.43 10.07 -7.88
C LEU A 122 11.13 10.40 -6.56
N ILE A 123 12.10 9.60 -6.16
CA ILE A 123 12.89 9.83 -4.95
C ILE A 123 14.26 10.37 -5.38
N ASP A 124 14.63 11.56 -4.87
CA ASP A 124 15.99 12.03 -4.96
C ASP A 124 16.89 11.17 -4.06
N GLU A 125 17.64 10.29 -4.70
CA GLU A 125 18.56 9.39 -4.00
C GLU A 125 19.68 10.14 -3.29
N ALA A 126 20.04 11.35 -3.77
CA ALA A 126 21.06 12.17 -3.14
C ALA A 126 20.59 12.78 -1.81
N ALA A 127 19.32 13.11 -1.66
CA ALA A 127 18.73 13.61 -0.42
C ALA A 127 18.19 12.49 0.50
N CYS A 128 17.98 11.28 -0.02
CA CYS A 128 17.37 10.19 0.74
C CYS A 128 18.27 9.69 1.88
N ILE A 129 17.74 9.68 3.12
CA ILE A 129 18.46 9.23 4.32
C ILE A 129 18.20 7.74 4.68
N GLY A 130 17.37 7.03 3.93
CA GLY A 130 17.06 5.63 4.19
C GLY A 130 16.17 5.37 5.41
N CYS A 131 15.23 6.27 5.71
CA CYS A 131 14.35 6.19 6.90
C CYS A 131 13.21 5.16 6.78
N THR A 132 12.93 4.63 5.60
CA THR A 132 11.87 3.66 5.27
C THR A 132 10.43 4.16 5.44
N ALA A 133 10.20 5.44 5.74
CA ALA A 133 8.86 5.98 5.95
C ALA A 133 7.98 5.88 4.69
N CYS A 134 8.53 6.18 3.52
CA CYS A 134 7.85 6.07 2.23
C CYS A 134 7.49 4.62 1.86
N ILE A 135 8.35 3.64 2.18
CA ILE A 135 8.08 2.21 1.95
C ILE A 135 6.85 1.78 2.77
N ARG A 136 6.79 2.18 4.05
CA ARG A 136 5.64 1.85 4.92
C ARG A 136 4.35 2.53 4.52
N ALA A 137 4.43 3.67 3.84
CA ALA A 137 3.27 4.44 3.39
C ALA A 137 2.73 3.97 2.04
N CYS A 138 3.54 3.27 1.24
CA CYS A 138 3.14 2.83 -0.09
C CYS A 138 2.10 1.70 -0.02
N PRO A 139 0.89 1.89 -0.58
CA PRO A 139 -0.17 0.89 -0.49
C PRO A 139 0.01 -0.29 -1.45
N VAL A 140 0.92 -0.17 -2.43
CA VAL A 140 1.12 -1.17 -3.49
C VAL A 140 2.56 -1.69 -3.56
N ASP A 141 3.37 -1.43 -2.54
CA ASP A 141 4.79 -1.81 -2.47
C ASP A 141 5.62 -1.40 -3.71
N ALA A 142 5.32 -0.22 -4.27
CA ALA A 142 6.04 0.31 -5.43
C ALA A 142 7.38 0.98 -5.07
N ILE A 143 7.79 0.99 -3.81
CA ILE A 143 9.04 1.60 -3.35
C ILE A 143 9.97 0.52 -2.81
N MET A 144 11.15 0.43 -3.40
CA MET A 144 12.21 -0.49 -2.98
C MET A 144 13.25 0.23 -2.13
N GLY A 145 13.89 -0.52 -1.25
CA GLY A 145 14.98 -0.04 -0.40
C GLY A 145 15.00 -0.74 0.95
N ALA A 146 15.90 -0.30 1.81
CA ALA A 146 16.04 -0.84 3.15
C ALA A 146 16.43 0.25 4.14
N SER A 147 16.31 -0.04 5.44
CA SER A 147 16.75 0.88 6.48
C SER A 147 18.22 1.26 6.30
N LYS A 148 18.52 2.55 6.30
CA LYS A 148 19.85 3.14 6.10
C LYS A 148 20.42 2.99 4.68
N PHE A 149 19.64 2.52 3.72
CA PHE A 149 19.98 2.49 2.30
C PHE A 149 19.05 3.44 1.53
N MET A 150 19.47 3.88 0.36
CA MET A 150 18.63 4.69 -0.51
C MET A 150 17.38 3.93 -0.94
N HIS A 151 16.33 4.70 -1.19
CA HIS A 151 15.09 4.16 -1.72
C HIS A 151 14.93 4.58 -3.17
N THR A 152 14.27 3.74 -3.96
CA THR A 152 13.87 4.05 -5.32
C THR A 152 12.45 3.62 -5.59
N VAL A 153 11.79 4.27 -6.55
CA VAL A 153 10.42 3.96 -6.94
C VAL A 153 10.44 3.08 -8.19
N ILE A 154 9.67 2.01 -8.16
CA ILE A 154 9.34 1.23 -9.35
C ILE A 154 8.23 2.00 -10.08
N SER A 155 8.60 2.84 -11.05
CA SER A 155 7.70 3.77 -11.73
C SER A 155 6.48 3.08 -12.34
N ASP A 156 6.69 1.88 -12.91
CA ASP A 156 5.63 1.11 -13.57
C ASP A 156 4.59 0.55 -12.59
N GLU A 157 4.96 0.35 -11.32
CA GLU A 157 4.07 -0.12 -10.25
C GLU A 157 3.42 1.04 -9.46
N CYS A 158 3.91 2.27 -9.65
CA CYS A 158 3.41 3.43 -8.92
C CYS A 158 2.01 3.82 -9.38
N THR A 159 1.05 3.88 -8.46
CA THR A 159 -0.34 4.30 -8.73
C THR A 159 -0.53 5.82 -8.69
N GLY A 160 0.49 6.59 -8.35
CA GLY A 160 0.40 8.05 -8.26
C GLY A 160 -0.39 8.57 -7.06
N CYS A 161 -0.56 7.78 -6.00
CA CYS A 161 -1.39 8.14 -4.84
C CYS A 161 -0.83 9.26 -3.96
N GLY A 162 0.45 9.60 -4.04
CA GLY A 162 1.11 10.67 -3.25
C GLY A 162 1.28 10.39 -1.76
N LEU A 163 0.86 9.24 -1.23
CA LEU A 163 0.93 8.92 0.21
C LEU A 163 2.35 8.80 0.76
N CYS A 164 3.36 8.72 -0.10
CA CYS A 164 4.76 8.66 0.29
C CYS A 164 5.37 10.04 0.62
N LEU A 165 4.75 11.16 0.19
CA LEU A 165 5.26 12.51 0.38
C LEU A 165 5.20 12.96 1.85
N PRO A 166 4.02 12.97 2.52
CA PRO A 166 3.89 13.52 3.86
C PRO A 166 4.79 12.87 4.93
N PRO A 167 5.07 11.54 4.88
CA PRO A 167 5.92 10.91 5.89
C PRO A 167 7.42 11.08 5.64
N CYS A 168 7.84 11.70 4.52
CA CYS A 168 9.26 11.92 4.25
C CYS A 168 9.81 13.05 5.13
N PRO A 169 10.81 12.78 6.01
CA PRO A 169 11.30 13.80 6.93
C PRO A 169 12.30 14.77 6.29
N VAL A 170 12.70 14.53 5.05
CA VAL A 170 13.69 15.34 4.31
C VAL A 170 13.17 15.81 2.95
N ASP A 171 11.87 15.63 2.69
CA ASP A 171 11.16 16.08 1.49
C ASP A 171 11.88 15.73 0.18
N CYS A 172 12.46 14.51 0.11
CA CYS A 172 13.21 14.04 -1.06
C CYS A 172 12.34 13.32 -2.10
N ILE A 173 11.03 13.53 -2.10
CA ILE A 173 10.10 12.83 -3.00
C ILE A 173 9.29 13.85 -3.78
N ASP A 174 9.36 13.77 -5.10
CA ASP A 174 8.61 14.59 -6.02
C ASP A 174 7.60 13.77 -6.82
N MET A 175 6.50 14.42 -7.25
CA MET A 175 5.54 13.83 -8.16
C MET A 175 5.82 14.32 -9.58
N ILE A 176 6.31 13.42 -10.43
CA ILE A 176 6.67 13.72 -11.82
C ILE A 176 5.48 13.38 -12.73
N PRO A 177 5.03 14.31 -13.59
CA PRO A 177 3.95 14.05 -14.54
C PRO A 177 4.22 12.82 -15.41
N SER A 178 3.23 11.91 -15.46
CA SER A 178 3.31 10.71 -16.28
C SER A 178 2.66 10.93 -17.64
N LYS A 179 3.27 10.35 -18.69
CA LYS A 179 2.67 10.29 -20.03
C LYS A 179 1.60 9.19 -20.15
N GLN A 180 1.49 8.31 -19.17
CA GLN A 180 0.54 7.21 -19.15
C GLN A 180 -0.86 7.74 -18.79
N GLU A 181 -1.84 7.34 -19.57
CA GLU A 181 -3.24 7.72 -19.34
C GLU A 181 -3.80 7.07 -18.06
N TYR A 182 -3.38 5.85 -17.78
CA TYR A 182 -3.80 5.08 -16.59
C TYR A 182 -2.58 4.55 -15.84
N LEU A 183 -2.61 4.69 -14.51
CA LEU A 183 -1.60 4.18 -13.60
C LEU A 183 -2.18 3.07 -12.70
N PRO A 184 -1.37 2.06 -12.37
CA PRO A 184 0.03 1.84 -12.75
C PRO A 184 0.21 1.47 -14.23
N ALA A 185 1.43 1.64 -14.74
CA ALA A 185 1.78 1.26 -16.11
C ALA A 185 1.93 -0.27 -16.24
N ALA A 186 2.44 -0.93 -15.22
CA ALA A 186 2.49 -2.38 -15.14
C ALA A 186 1.08 -2.99 -15.05
N ARG A 187 0.87 -4.08 -15.78
CA ARG A 187 -0.43 -4.76 -15.90
C ARG A 187 -0.30 -6.29 -15.86
N SER A 188 0.82 -6.77 -15.32
CA SER A 188 1.15 -8.21 -15.32
C SER A 188 0.19 -9.07 -14.51
N LEU A 189 -0.52 -8.49 -13.52
CA LEU A 189 -1.49 -9.17 -12.67
C LEU A 189 -2.94 -9.00 -13.16
N SER A 190 -3.15 -8.28 -14.28
CA SER A 190 -4.48 -8.04 -14.83
C SER A 190 -4.88 -9.11 -15.83
N ARG A 191 -6.18 -9.39 -15.87
CA ARG A 191 -6.85 -10.22 -16.89
C ARG A 191 -7.65 -9.38 -17.87
N SER A 192 -7.89 -8.12 -17.56
CA SER A 192 -8.65 -7.21 -18.42
C SER A 192 -7.83 -6.82 -19.65
N SER A 193 -8.49 -6.75 -20.80
CA SER A 193 -7.91 -6.24 -22.06
C SER A 193 -8.00 -4.71 -22.17
N GLU A 194 -8.93 -4.10 -21.45
CA GLU A 194 -9.11 -2.64 -21.43
C GLU A 194 -8.08 -1.99 -20.49
N ALA A 195 -7.34 -1.01 -20.99
CA ALA A 195 -6.20 -0.40 -20.30
C ALA A 195 -6.55 0.19 -18.92
N ARG A 196 -7.72 0.82 -18.77
CA ARG A 196 -8.20 1.39 -17.51
C ARG A 196 -8.44 0.33 -16.46
N PHE A 197 -9.21 -0.70 -16.82
CA PHE A 197 -9.53 -1.78 -15.90
C PHE A 197 -8.33 -2.67 -15.62
N ALA A 198 -7.44 -2.86 -16.61
CA ALA A 198 -6.18 -3.57 -16.41
C ALA A 198 -5.29 -2.88 -15.37
N ALA A 199 -5.17 -1.56 -15.42
CA ALA A 199 -4.42 -0.79 -14.43
C ALA A 199 -5.06 -0.88 -13.03
N ALA A 200 -6.39 -0.74 -12.94
CA ALA A 200 -7.11 -0.85 -11.68
C ALA A 200 -7.01 -2.24 -11.06
N GLU A 201 -7.18 -3.30 -11.86
CA GLU A 201 -7.09 -4.70 -11.42
C GLU A 201 -5.68 -5.04 -10.92
N HIS A 202 -4.65 -4.58 -11.63
CA HIS A 202 -3.25 -4.74 -11.21
C HIS A 202 -2.99 -4.00 -9.87
N ALA A 203 -3.44 -2.75 -9.75
CA ALA A 203 -3.30 -1.97 -8.52
C ALA A 203 -4.03 -2.62 -7.33
N GLN A 204 -5.25 -3.16 -7.57
CA GLN A 204 -6.01 -3.88 -6.56
C GLN A 204 -5.25 -5.13 -6.09
N SER A 205 -4.76 -5.95 -7.01
CA SER A 205 -4.00 -7.16 -6.66
C SER A 205 -2.75 -6.84 -5.83
N ARG A 206 -2.03 -5.77 -6.18
CA ARG A 206 -0.87 -5.29 -5.42
C ARG A 206 -1.26 -4.82 -4.02
N PHE A 207 -2.38 -4.10 -3.91
CA PHE A 207 -2.90 -3.64 -2.62
C PHE A 207 -3.33 -4.80 -1.72
N ASP A 208 -3.99 -5.81 -2.27
CA ASP A 208 -4.40 -7.00 -1.54
C ASP A 208 -3.18 -7.76 -1.01
N TRP A 209 -2.15 -7.98 -1.83
CA TRP A 209 -0.89 -8.57 -1.41
C TRP A 209 -0.18 -7.77 -0.31
N HIS A 210 -0.14 -6.44 -0.45
CA HIS A 210 0.41 -5.56 0.60
C HIS A 210 -0.34 -5.73 1.93
N THR A 211 -1.67 -5.76 1.88
CA THR A 211 -2.52 -5.89 3.07
C THR A 211 -2.35 -7.25 3.74
N GLU A 212 -2.36 -8.32 2.95
CA GLU A 212 -2.14 -9.70 3.45
C GLU A 212 -0.74 -9.86 4.06
N ARG A 213 0.29 -9.34 3.40
CA ARG A 213 1.66 -9.34 3.93
C ARG A 213 1.74 -8.63 5.28
N LYS A 214 1.16 -7.42 5.38
CA LYS A 214 1.16 -6.66 6.65
C LYS A 214 0.44 -7.41 7.78
N ALA A 215 -0.69 -8.04 7.47
CA ALA A 215 -1.44 -8.82 8.46
C ALA A 215 -0.62 -10.03 8.96
N ARG A 216 0.07 -10.74 8.04
CA ARG A 216 0.97 -11.84 8.38
C ARG A 216 2.15 -11.37 9.23
N ASP A 217 2.85 -10.31 8.80
CA ASP A 217 4.01 -9.76 9.52
C ASP A 217 3.61 -9.28 10.93
N GLU A 218 2.42 -8.72 11.09
CA GLU A 218 1.89 -8.33 12.40
C GLU A 218 1.57 -9.52 13.30
N ALA A 219 0.96 -10.58 12.73
CA ALA A 219 0.67 -11.80 13.46
C ALA A 219 1.96 -12.50 13.94
N GLU A 220 2.96 -12.61 13.05
CA GLU A 220 4.28 -13.18 13.39
C GLU A 220 4.98 -12.37 14.49
N ARG A 221 4.94 -11.04 14.39
CA ARG A 221 5.52 -10.16 15.43
C ARG A 221 4.82 -10.32 16.77
N LYS A 222 3.48 -10.40 16.78
CA LYS A 222 2.70 -10.65 18.01
C LYS A 222 3.05 -11.99 18.63
N ALA A 223 3.17 -13.04 17.82
CA ALA A 223 3.56 -14.37 18.28
C ALA A 223 4.98 -14.38 18.90
N MET A 224 5.95 -13.77 18.23
CA MET A 224 7.32 -13.64 18.74
C MET A 224 7.38 -12.86 20.06
N LEU A 225 6.61 -11.76 20.19
CA LEU A 225 6.56 -10.98 21.42
C LEU A 225 5.95 -11.81 22.57
N ALA A 226 4.86 -12.53 22.31
CA ALA A 226 4.22 -13.41 23.30
C ALA A 226 5.18 -14.53 23.77
N GLU A 227 5.94 -15.12 22.86
CA GLU A 227 6.95 -16.13 23.18
C GLU A 227 8.07 -15.54 24.09
N ARG A 228 8.56 -14.34 23.75
CA ARG A 228 9.56 -13.66 24.58
C ARG A 228 9.03 -13.32 25.98
N GLU A 229 7.79 -12.86 26.09
CA GLU A 229 7.15 -12.58 27.37
C GLU A 229 6.99 -13.86 28.19
N ALA A 230 6.57 -14.97 27.57
CA ALA A 230 6.47 -16.26 28.24
C ALA A 230 7.85 -16.74 28.75
N ALA A 231 8.88 -16.61 27.92
CA ALA A 231 10.25 -16.97 28.30
C ALA A 231 10.78 -16.11 29.49
N VAL A 232 10.48 -14.80 29.49
CA VAL A 232 10.85 -13.91 30.60
C VAL A 232 10.09 -14.28 31.88
N LYS A 233 8.78 -14.55 31.80
CA LYS A 233 7.98 -15.00 32.96
C LYS A 233 8.47 -16.31 33.52
N ALA A 234 8.83 -17.28 32.65
CA ALA A 234 9.39 -18.56 33.07
C ALA A 234 10.73 -18.40 33.81
N LYS A 235 11.64 -17.54 33.28
CA LYS A 235 12.90 -17.22 33.96
C LYS A 235 12.69 -16.54 35.32
N GLN A 236 11.76 -15.60 35.39
CA GLN A 236 11.42 -14.93 36.65
C GLN A 236 10.86 -15.90 37.68
N ALA A 237 10.00 -16.82 37.27
CA ALA A 237 9.46 -17.86 38.17
C ALA A 237 10.56 -18.79 38.68
N GLN A 238 11.53 -19.20 37.82
CA GLN A 238 12.69 -19.97 38.23
C GLN A 238 13.56 -19.23 39.26
N THR A 239 13.88 -17.96 38.96
CA THR A 239 14.68 -17.12 39.89
C THR A 239 13.97 -16.92 41.23
N GLN A 240 12.64 -16.75 41.24
CA GLN A 240 11.86 -16.63 42.47
C GLN A 240 11.86 -17.96 43.27
N ALA A 241 11.74 -19.10 42.60
CA ALA A 241 11.82 -20.41 43.26
C ALA A 241 13.20 -20.68 43.87
N GLU A 242 14.29 -20.30 43.15
CA GLU A 242 15.65 -20.42 43.64
C GLU A 242 15.91 -19.46 44.83
N THR A 243 15.36 -18.23 44.79
CA THR A 243 15.50 -17.25 45.87
C THR A 243 14.74 -17.69 47.14
N GLN A 244 13.59 -18.34 46.99
CA GLN A 244 12.82 -18.90 48.10
C GLN A 244 13.49 -20.12 48.73
N ALA A 245 14.27 -20.90 47.97
CA ALA A 245 15.04 -22.05 48.47
C ALA A 245 16.31 -21.61 49.23
N ALA A 246 16.82 -20.40 48.96
CA ALA A 246 18.01 -19.86 49.60
C ALA A 246 17.61 -18.85 50.71
N THR A 247 17.28 -19.35 51.91
CA THR A 247 17.09 -18.53 53.12
C THR A 247 18.39 -17.83 53.47
N LYS A 248 18.54 -16.54 53.13
CA LYS A 248 19.54 -15.60 53.64
C LYS A 248 18.92 -14.26 54.02
N PRO A 249 19.55 -13.51 54.97
CA PRO A 249 18.85 -12.52 55.80
C PRO A 249 18.52 -11.23 55.04
N ALA A 250 17.39 -10.70 55.39
CA ALA A 250 16.88 -9.31 55.27
C ALA A 250 17.63 -8.35 54.33
N PHE A 251 17.54 -8.58 53.07
CA PHE A 251 17.70 -7.56 52.04
C PHE A 251 16.34 -6.90 51.83
N ASN A 252 16.25 -5.59 52.08
CA ASN A 252 14.97 -4.87 51.96
C ASN A 252 14.77 -4.40 50.51
N PRO A 253 13.97 -5.16 49.70
CA PRO A 253 13.79 -4.86 48.27
C PRO A 253 13.10 -3.50 48.01
N MET A 254 12.35 -3.01 49.00
CA MET A 254 11.61 -1.74 48.91
C MET A 254 12.52 -0.53 48.74
N ASP A 255 13.67 -0.49 49.42
CA ASP A 255 14.63 0.62 49.31
C ASP A 255 15.32 0.68 47.94
N LEU A 256 15.55 -0.46 47.32
CA LEU A 256 16.13 -0.55 45.98
C LEU A 256 15.12 -0.16 44.92
N ILE A 257 13.86 -0.58 45.07
CA ILE A 257 12.76 -0.20 44.19
C ILE A 257 12.50 1.30 44.33
N ALA A 258 12.47 1.85 45.55
CA ALA A 258 12.29 3.27 45.75
C ALA A 258 13.43 4.11 45.11
N LYS A 259 14.68 3.68 45.22
CA LYS A 259 15.83 4.34 44.57
C LYS A 259 15.77 4.20 43.05
N ALA A 260 15.37 3.04 42.53
CA ALA A 260 15.19 2.83 41.07
C ALA A 260 14.05 3.67 40.52
N MET A 261 12.91 3.73 41.19
CA MET A 261 11.78 4.57 40.81
C MET A 261 12.11 6.06 40.85
N ALA A 262 12.79 6.54 41.90
CA ALA A 262 13.23 7.95 42.01
C ALA A 262 14.21 8.31 40.87
N LYS A 263 15.11 7.40 40.51
CA LYS A 263 16.03 7.60 39.38
C LYS A 263 15.31 7.57 38.03
N ALA A 264 14.33 6.66 37.84
CA ALA A 264 13.52 6.61 36.63
C ALA A 264 12.64 7.86 36.49
N GLN A 265 12.06 8.35 37.60
CA GLN A 265 11.23 9.56 37.64
C GLN A 265 12.04 10.79 37.27
N SER A 266 13.24 10.95 37.85
CA SER A 266 14.15 12.07 37.51
C SER A 266 14.66 12.03 36.07
N GLN A 267 14.75 10.84 35.44
CA GLN A 267 15.06 10.70 34.02
C GLN A 267 13.84 11.02 33.15
N GLN A 268 12.65 10.63 33.58
CA GLN A 268 11.39 10.89 32.89
C GLN A 268 11.04 12.39 32.87
N ASP A 269 11.24 13.09 33.98
CA ASP A 269 11.06 14.55 34.09
C ASP A 269 12.00 15.32 33.15
N LYS A 270 13.21 14.82 32.92
CA LYS A 270 14.17 15.38 31.96
C LYS A 270 13.78 15.10 30.51
N LEU A 271 12.96 14.06 30.21
CA LEU A 271 12.52 13.67 28.90
C LEU A 271 11.17 14.29 28.48
N VAL A 272 10.37 14.78 29.44
CA VAL A 272 8.97 15.23 29.22
C VAL A 272 8.87 16.71 28.84
N ALA A 273 9.96 17.52 28.87
CA ALA A 273 9.94 18.86 28.29
C ALA A 273 9.59 18.74 26.78
N SER A 274 8.46 19.35 26.36
CA SER A 274 7.90 19.27 24.99
C SER A 274 8.94 19.65 23.92
N ASP A 275 9.78 20.64 24.20
CA ASP A 275 10.86 21.09 23.31
C ASP A 275 11.97 20.04 23.12
N ASN A 276 12.15 19.15 24.07
CA ASN A 276 13.20 18.12 24.02
C ASN A 276 12.86 17.02 23.00
N ARG A 277 11.58 16.77 22.71
CA ARG A 277 11.15 15.73 21.77
C ARG A 277 11.40 16.13 20.31
N GLU A 278 11.13 17.38 19.98
CA GLU A 278 11.41 17.91 18.64
C GLU A 278 12.93 18.10 18.42
N ALA A 279 13.63 18.65 19.39
CA ALA A 279 15.08 18.75 19.35
C ALA A 279 15.77 17.38 19.25
N PHE A 280 15.25 16.36 19.92
CA PHE A 280 15.73 14.98 19.78
C PHE A 280 15.46 14.42 18.39
N LYS A 281 14.24 14.62 17.87
CA LYS A 281 13.87 14.19 16.51
C LYS A 281 14.74 14.85 15.45
N ASN A 282 14.95 16.17 15.55
CA ASN A 282 15.77 16.93 14.61
C ASN A 282 17.23 16.46 14.67
N ARG A 283 17.78 16.21 15.85
CA ARG A 283 19.12 15.64 16.01
C ARG A 283 19.26 14.26 15.38
N GLN A 284 18.26 13.40 15.54
CA GLN A 284 18.23 12.08 14.89
C GLN A 284 18.22 12.18 13.35
N ILE A 285 17.50 13.16 12.81
CA ILE A 285 17.45 13.43 11.37
C ILE A 285 18.82 13.92 10.88
N GLU A 286 19.45 14.87 11.57
CA GLU A 286 20.78 15.39 11.22
C GLU A 286 21.85 14.29 11.26
N GLU A 287 21.89 13.50 12.33
CA GLU A 287 22.79 12.35 12.41
C GLU A 287 22.53 11.30 11.30
N ALA A 288 21.27 11.17 10.86
CA ALA A 288 20.93 10.26 9.76
C ALA A 288 21.38 10.81 8.41
N LYS A 289 21.29 12.14 8.19
CA LYS A 289 21.81 12.82 7.00
C LYS A 289 23.32 12.65 6.90
N GLU A 290 24.05 12.99 7.94
CA GLU A 290 25.51 12.83 7.99
C GLU A 290 25.96 11.39 7.67
N ARG A 291 25.28 10.41 8.28
CA ARG A 291 25.57 8.99 8.00
C ARG A 291 25.25 8.58 6.57
N ALA A 292 24.23 9.20 5.96
CA ALA A 292 23.87 8.93 4.56
C ALA A 292 24.91 9.53 3.60
N GLU A 293 25.35 10.77 3.85
CA GLU A 293 26.40 11.43 3.08
C GLU A 293 27.73 10.68 3.14
N LEU A 294 28.11 10.24 4.34
CA LEU A 294 29.33 9.43 4.51
C LEU A 294 29.30 8.14 3.67
N ARG A 295 28.14 7.44 3.67
CA ARG A 295 27.99 6.22 2.88
C ARG A 295 27.99 6.49 1.38
N ARG A 296 27.39 7.62 0.92
CA ARG A 296 27.47 8.03 -0.47
C ARG A 296 28.91 8.27 -0.89
N ALA A 297 29.64 9.07 -0.13
CA ALA A 297 31.04 9.34 -0.42
C ALA A 297 31.87 8.04 -0.46
N GLN A 298 31.65 7.09 0.47
CA GLN A 298 32.32 5.79 0.44
C GLN A 298 31.97 4.95 -0.79
N ARG A 299 30.73 5.01 -1.27
CA ARG A 299 30.29 4.34 -2.50
C ARG A 299 30.92 4.98 -3.72
N ASP A 300 30.91 6.31 -3.78
CA ASP A 300 31.37 7.08 -4.94
C ASP A 300 32.89 6.97 -5.14
N VAL A 301 33.67 6.77 -4.06
CA VAL A 301 35.08 6.40 -4.15
C VAL A 301 35.28 5.06 -4.87
N LYS A 302 34.33 4.09 -4.68
CA LYS A 302 34.44 2.75 -5.27
C LYS A 302 33.93 2.68 -6.71
N TYR A 303 32.81 3.35 -6.99
CA TYR A 303 32.02 3.11 -8.18
C TYR A 303 31.72 4.38 -8.98
N GLY A 304 32.03 5.57 -8.45
CA GLY A 304 31.82 6.85 -9.12
C GLY A 304 32.74 7.10 -10.30
N ASN A 305 32.41 8.08 -11.11
CA ASN A 305 33.30 8.63 -12.14
C ASN A 305 34.47 9.41 -11.52
N GLU A 306 35.42 9.91 -12.30
CA GLU A 306 36.62 10.59 -11.77
C GLU A 306 36.28 11.88 -11.00
N GLU A 307 35.27 12.63 -11.43
CA GLU A 307 34.81 13.85 -10.73
C GLU A 307 34.14 13.51 -9.41
N GLU A 308 33.25 12.51 -9.39
CA GLU A 308 32.57 12.02 -8.18
C GLU A 308 33.56 11.46 -7.17
N LYS A 309 34.58 10.71 -7.62
CA LYS A 309 35.65 10.20 -6.76
C LYS A 309 36.44 11.31 -6.12
N ALA A 310 36.80 12.35 -6.90
CA ALA A 310 37.55 13.49 -6.39
C ALA A 310 36.73 14.25 -5.33
N ALA A 311 35.46 14.50 -5.58
CA ALA A 311 34.57 15.16 -4.65
C ALA A 311 34.38 14.33 -3.36
N ALA A 312 34.16 13.01 -3.50
CA ALA A 312 33.99 12.07 -2.37
C ALA A 312 35.27 11.99 -1.51
N LEU A 313 36.48 11.98 -2.11
CA LEU A 313 37.71 11.99 -1.36
C LEU A 313 37.94 13.31 -0.61
N ALA A 314 37.57 14.45 -1.22
CA ALA A 314 37.64 15.75 -0.55
C ALA A 314 36.70 15.79 0.67
N TYR A 315 35.44 15.27 0.51
CA TYR A 315 34.47 15.15 1.63
C TYR A 315 35.01 14.26 2.75
N LEU A 316 35.52 13.07 2.45
CA LEU A 316 36.04 12.14 3.46
C LEU A 316 37.23 12.69 4.23
N ARG A 317 38.13 13.48 3.56
CA ARG A 317 39.25 14.16 4.22
C ARG A 317 38.74 15.21 5.20
N ARG A 318 37.76 16.03 4.80
CA ARG A 318 37.15 17.04 5.68
C ARG A 318 36.46 16.38 6.87
N TYR A 319 35.65 15.38 6.64
CA TYR A 319 34.95 14.62 7.70
C TYR A 319 35.93 14.02 8.71
N LYS A 320 37.03 13.45 8.24
CA LYS A 320 38.06 12.90 9.13
C LYS A 320 38.74 13.98 9.97
N ALA A 321 39.06 15.13 9.39
CA ALA A 321 39.66 16.27 10.11
C ALA A 321 38.68 16.81 11.19
N GLU A 322 37.38 16.92 10.88
CA GLU A 322 36.36 17.35 11.84
C GLU A 322 36.21 16.36 13.01
N GLN A 323 36.28 15.06 12.75
CA GLN A 323 36.27 14.01 13.77
C GLN A 323 37.53 14.03 14.67
N GLU A 324 38.69 14.31 14.10
CA GLU A 324 39.93 14.44 14.85
C GLU A 324 39.91 15.69 15.74
N ALA A 325 39.48 16.83 15.22
CA ALA A 325 39.32 18.06 16.00
C ALA A 325 38.30 17.90 17.14
N ALA A 326 37.19 17.18 16.90
CA ALA A 326 36.19 16.91 17.94
C ALA A 326 36.71 15.97 19.06
N LYS A 327 37.73 15.15 18.79
CA LYS A 327 38.38 14.29 19.79
C LYS A 327 39.38 15.06 20.66
N GLU A 328 40.02 16.07 20.11
CA GLU A 328 40.99 16.91 20.86
C GLU A 328 40.30 17.86 21.85
N ILE A 329 39.03 18.19 21.63
CA ILE A 329 38.22 19.06 22.51
C ILE A 329 37.60 18.27 23.69
N ARG A 330 37.60 16.94 23.66
CA ARG A 330 37.04 16.07 24.71
C ARG A 330 38.11 15.57 25.69
#